data_026e66082e42a1c0eae73572253e67ec
#
_entry.id   026e66082e42a1c0eae73572253e67ec
#
_cell.length_a   1.000
_cell.length_b   1.000
_cell.length_c   1.000
_cell.angle_alpha   90.00
_cell.angle_beta   90.00
_cell.angle_gamma   90.00
#
_symmetry.space_group_name_H-M   'P 1'
#
loop_
_entity.id
_entity.type
_entity.pdbx_description
1 polymer ?
#
loop_
_entity_poly.entity_id
_entity_poly.type
_entity_poly.pdbx_seq_one_letter_code
_entity_poly.pdbx_strand_id
1 'polypeptide(L)'
;MESADVVIAGGGIMGCALAYQLAKRDVDVLLLERETLGSQSTGKCAGGVRQQFSMEANVRLQRMAVKILEGFEAETGHPADFRQIGYLFVLTLPQQVEDFRHNMEMWHRVGLTEARWVDPAEAARMVPVLNVDDVLGCTFCPSDGIASPADVTSGYATAARRHGARLKEGVEVIGIDVASGRVQGVSTSTGDVATRLVFNCAGAWSASIGRMAGLEIPVLPYRRHIAVTGTFPAVPRTNPMTVDFRTSFYFHPEGDGVLMGMSDREDPPGYSTDVDWNFLEKVFEQAARRAPALAGAGLKTAWAGLYETTPDHQAILGPVPEVEGFWCAAGFSGHGFMQAPAAAVLLSQLLLDKESEIDIGPFAFTRFAKGALVKERNVI
;
A
#
# COMPACT_ATOMS: atom_id res chain seq x y z
N MET A 1 -3.25 -31.67 -16.27
CA MET A 1 -3.27 -30.80 -15.10
C MET A 1 -2.35 -29.65 -15.39
N GLU A 2 -2.79 -28.43 -15.20
CA GLU A 2 -1.92 -27.24 -15.33
C GLU A 2 -0.86 -27.25 -14.22
N SER A 3 0.31 -26.68 -14.48
CA SER A 3 1.38 -26.56 -13.48
C SER A 3 2.09 -25.23 -13.59
N ALA A 4 2.72 -24.81 -12.48
CA ALA A 4 3.60 -23.65 -12.42
C ALA A 4 4.64 -23.87 -11.30
N ASP A 5 5.82 -23.26 -11.44
CA ASP A 5 6.81 -23.22 -10.35
C ASP A 5 6.25 -22.44 -9.16
N VAL A 6 5.58 -21.32 -9.47
CA VAL A 6 4.98 -20.42 -8.48
C VAL A 6 3.55 -20.06 -8.88
N VAL A 7 2.61 -20.24 -7.95
CA VAL A 7 1.25 -19.69 -8.06
C VAL A 7 1.15 -18.45 -7.16
N ILE A 8 0.65 -17.36 -7.71
CA ILE A 8 0.35 -16.12 -6.97
C ILE A 8 -1.16 -15.97 -6.85
N ALA A 9 -1.69 -15.97 -5.64
CA ALA A 9 -3.10 -15.74 -5.36
C ALA A 9 -3.35 -14.25 -5.09
N GLY A 10 -4.01 -13.57 -6.03
CA GLY A 10 -4.34 -12.15 -6.01
C GLY A 10 -3.58 -11.31 -7.03
N GLY A 11 -4.35 -10.59 -7.86
CA GLY A 11 -3.88 -9.76 -8.97
C GLY A 11 -3.86 -8.25 -8.66
N GLY A 12 -3.71 -7.87 -7.39
CA GLY A 12 -3.41 -6.48 -7.00
C GLY A 12 -1.99 -6.07 -7.36
N ILE A 13 -1.61 -4.86 -6.97
CA ILE A 13 -0.26 -4.33 -7.21
C ILE A 13 0.84 -5.27 -6.71
N MET A 14 0.66 -5.88 -5.52
CA MET A 14 1.66 -6.77 -4.94
C MET A 14 1.87 -8.04 -5.79
N GLY A 15 0.75 -8.68 -6.20
CA GLY A 15 0.83 -9.88 -7.04
C GLY A 15 1.41 -9.58 -8.41
N CYS A 16 0.99 -8.49 -9.06
CA CYS A 16 1.51 -8.09 -10.39
C CYS A 16 3.00 -7.74 -10.35
N ALA A 17 3.45 -6.99 -9.31
CA ALA A 17 4.86 -6.66 -9.14
C ALA A 17 5.70 -7.90 -8.87
N LEU A 18 5.22 -8.83 -8.03
CA LEU A 18 5.93 -10.08 -7.74
C LEU A 18 5.98 -10.99 -8.98
N ALA A 19 4.87 -11.11 -9.72
CA ALA A 19 4.83 -11.87 -10.98
C ALA A 19 5.88 -11.35 -11.97
N TYR A 20 6.02 -10.03 -12.09
CA TYR A 20 7.05 -9.43 -12.94
C TYR A 20 8.46 -9.78 -12.45
N GLN A 21 8.74 -9.59 -11.14
CA GLN A 21 10.08 -9.81 -10.60
C GLN A 21 10.53 -11.28 -10.70
N LEU A 22 9.62 -12.22 -10.55
CA LEU A 22 9.91 -13.65 -10.68
C LEU A 22 10.05 -14.06 -12.15
N ALA A 23 9.13 -13.66 -13.03
CA ALA A 23 9.17 -14.00 -14.43
C ALA A 23 10.40 -13.40 -15.17
N LYS A 24 10.81 -12.19 -14.80
CA LYS A 24 12.06 -11.56 -15.27
C LYS A 24 13.31 -12.38 -14.93
N ARG A 25 13.20 -13.29 -13.97
CA ARG A 25 14.26 -14.21 -13.52
C ARG A 25 13.97 -15.66 -13.94
N ASP A 26 13.22 -15.83 -15.03
CA ASP A 26 12.93 -17.11 -15.68
C ASP A 26 12.15 -18.12 -14.84
N VAL A 27 11.39 -17.65 -13.82
CA VAL A 27 10.49 -18.50 -13.04
C VAL A 27 9.16 -18.66 -13.78
N ASP A 28 8.63 -19.88 -13.89
CA ASP A 28 7.29 -20.14 -14.46
C ASP A 28 6.21 -19.72 -13.44
N VAL A 29 5.61 -18.55 -13.68
CA VAL A 29 4.64 -17.91 -12.79
C VAL A 29 3.23 -18.00 -13.35
N LEU A 30 2.30 -18.44 -12.49
CA LEU A 30 0.86 -18.32 -12.73
C LEU A 30 0.24 -17.43 -11.64
N LEU A 31 -0.25 -16.26 -12.04
CA LEU A 31 -1.05 -15.39 -11.19
C LEU A 31 -2.53 -15.63 -11.43
N LEU A 32 -3.28 -15.80 -10.34
CA LEU A 32 -4.73 -16.04 -10.33
C LEU A 32 -5.44 -14.88 -9.65
N GLU A 33 -6.35 -14.23 -10.37
CA GLU A 33 -7.19 -13.15 -9.87
C GLU A 33 -8.66 -13.52 -10.10
N ARG A 34 -9.48 -13.44 -9.05
CA ARG A 34 -10.90 -13.80 -9.13
C ARG A 34 -11.77 -12.80 -9.92
N GLU A 35 -11.33 -11.54 -9.97
CA GLU A 35 -12.01 -10.47 -10.71
C GLU A 35 -11.09 -9.96 -11.83
N THR A 36 -10.86 -8.66 -11.91
CA THR A 36 -9.89 -8.04 -12.82
C THR A 36 -8.67 -7.52 -12.06
N LEU A 37 -7.53 -7.46 -12.72
CA LEU A 37 -6.29 -6.99 -12.09
C LEU A 37 -6.46 -5.59 -11.51
N GLY A 38 -6.05 -5.43 -10.26
CA GLY A 38 -6.08 -4.14 -9.58
C GLY A 38 -7.46 -3.64 -9.12
N SER A 39 -8.55 -4.38 -9.33
CA SER A 39 -9.93 -3.90 -9.12
C SER A 39 -10.32 -3.59 -7.67
N GLN A 40 -9.64 -4.18 -6.70
CA GLN A 40 -9.98 -4.03 -5.29
C GLN A 40 -9.14 -2.94 -4.60
N SER A 41 -8.48 -3.22 -3.45
CA SER A 41 -7.76 -2.22 -2.66
C SER A 41 -6.79 -1.36 -3.48
N THR A 42 -6.14 -1.93 -4.48
CA THR A 42 -5.22 -1.24 -5.37
C THR A 42 -5.91 -0.14 -6.18
N GLY A 43 -6.97 -0.47 -6.91
CA GLY A 43 -7.70 0.49 -7.76
C GLY A 43 -8.57 1.48 -6.97
N LYS A 44 -8.74 1.22 -5.68
CA LYS A 44 -9.52 2.07 -4.77
C LYS A 44 -8.64 2.91 -3.84
N CYS A 45 -7.30 2.87 -3.96
CA CYS A 45 -6.41 3.65 -3.10
C CYS A 45 -6.17 5.07 -3.65
N ALA A 46 -5.68 5.95 -2.77
CA ALA A 46 -5.41 7.35 -3.09
C ALA A 46 -4.11 7.59 -3.89
N GLY A 47 -3.33 6.55 -4.18
CA GLY A 47 -2.09 6.67 -4.94
C GLY A 47 -0.93 7.35 -4.22
N GLY A 48 -1.03 7.60 -2.91
CA GLY A 48 0.03 8.24 -2.14
C GLY A 48 1.31 7.40 -2.06
N VAL A 49 2.46 8.06 -2.19
CA VAL A 49 3.80 7.47 -2.09
C VAL A 49 4.61 8.32 -1.11
N ARG A 50 4.91 7.79 0.08
CA ARG A 50 5.60 8.54 1.15
C ARG A 50 6.68 7.70 1.83
N GLN A 51 7.73 8.36 2.30
CA GLN A 51 8.88 7.75 2.99
C GLN A 51 8.89 8.04 4.50
N GLN A 52 8.06 8.94 4.98
CA GLN A 52 8.00 9.44 6.35
C GLN A 52 7.32 8.44 7.30
N PHE A 53 7.93 7.27 7.53
CA PHE A 53 7.46 6.24 8.45
C PHE A 53 8.12 6.35 9.84
N SER A 54 7.52 5.73 10.86
CA SER A 54 8.07 5.68 12.21
C SER A 54 9.04 4.52 12.43
N MET A 55 9.06 3.54 11.51
CA MET A 55 9.92 2.37 11.55
C MET A 55 11.02 2.43 10.50
N GLU A 56 12.27 2.23 10.92
CA GLU A 56 13.44 2.25 10.02
C GLU A 56 13.29 1.28 8.84
N ALA A 57 12.77 0.08 9.08
CA ALA A 57 12.56 -0.92 8.04
C ALA A 57 11.61 -0.41 6.94
N ASN A 58 10.51 0.26 7.32
CA ASN A 58 9.59 0.87 6.38
C ASN A 58 10.23 2.02 5.59
N VAL A 59 11.03 2.86 6.24
CA VAL A 59 11.74 3.94 5.55
C VAL A 59 12.71 3.38 4.51
N ARG A 60 13.50 2.35 4.86
CA ARG A 60 14.43 1.70 3.92
C ARG A 60 13.70 1.07 2.74
N LEU A 61 12.64 0.29 3.03
CA LEU A 61 11.79 -0.34 2.02
C LEU A 61 11.20 0.72 1.08
N GLN A 62 10.67 1.80 1.63
CA GLN A 62 10.01 2.83 0.84
C GLN A 62 10.99 3.66 0.02
N ARG A 63 12.18 3.95 0.52
CA ARG A 63 13.23 4.62 -0.27
C ARG A 63 13.63 3.81 -1.50
N MET A 64 13.70 2.48 -1.35
CA MET A 64 13.91 1.57 -2.49
C MET A 64 12.72 1.64 -3.46
N ALA A 65 11.49 1.62 -2.95
CA ALA A 65 10.29 1.68 -3.78
C ALA A 65 10.19 3.00 -4.58
N VAL A 66 10.54 4.15 -3.96
CA VAL A 66 10.58 5.45 -4.65
C VAL A 66 11.57 5.42 -5.83
N LYS A 67 12.77 4.90 -5.63
CA LYS A 67 13.76 4.76 -6.72
C LYS A 67 13.26 3.86 -7.86
N ILE A 68 12.53 2.79 -7.52
CA ILE A 68 11.93 1.91 -8.52
C ILE A 68 10.85 2.67 -9.30
N LEU A 69 10.01 3.45 -8.63
CA LEU A 69 8.97 4.25 -9.28
C LEU A 69 9.56 5.36 -10.16
N GLU A 70 10.67 5.99 -9.77
CA GLU A 70 11.42 6.96 -10.58
C GLU A 70 11.93 6.34 -11.90
N GLY A 71 12.37 5.08 -11.85
CA GLY A 71 12.84 4.33 -13.03
C GLY A 71 11.77 3.48 -13.72
N PHE A 72 10.52 3.55 -13.28
CA PHE A 72 9.46 2.59 -13.64
C PHE A 72 9.20 2.48 -15.16
N GLU A 73 9.11 3.62 -15.83
CA GLU A 73 8.85 3.64 -17.29
C GLU A 73 10.03 3.07 -18.08
N ALA A 74 11.26 3.40 -17.70
CA ALA A 74 12.45 2.83 -18.33
C ALA A 74 12.54 1.32 -18.17
N GLU A 75 12.12 0.80 -17.02
CA GLU A 75 12.16 -0.62 -16.68
C GLU A 75 11.01 -1.41 -17.31
N THR A 76 9.78 -0.90 -17.21
CA THR A 76 8.58 -1.61 -17.62
C THR A 76 8.08 -1.23 -19.01
N GLY A 77 8.51 -0.08 -19.55
CA GLY A 77 7.97 0.52 -20.77
C GLY A 77 6.55 1.09 -20.59
N HIS A 78 6.14 1.35 -19.35
CA HIS A 78 4.81 1.88 -19.02
C HIS A 78 4.95 3.03 -18.02
N PRO A 79 4.26 4.17 -18.18
CA PRO A 79 4.34 5.27 -17.23
C PRO A 79 3.76 4.87 -15.86
N ALA A 80 4.31 5.43 -14.78
CA ALA A 80 3.77 5.34 -13.43
C ALA A 80 2.88 6.52 -13.06
N ASP A 81 2.92 7.59 -13.83
CA ASP A 81 2.44 8.93 -13.45
C ASP A 81 2.90 9.32 -12.03
N PHE A 82 4.15 8.98 -11.71
CA PHE A 82 4.72 9.31 -10.41
C PHE A 82 5.13 10.79 -10.38
N ARG A 83 4.41 11.56 -9.58
CA ARG A 83 4.61 12.99 -9.41
C ARG A 83 5.13 13.26 -8.01
N GLN A 84 6.38 13.69 -7.90
CA GLN A 84 7.02 14.08 -6.64
C GLN A 84 6.59 15.50 -6.25
N ILE A 85 5.35 15.65 -5.86
CA ILE A 85 4.75 16.89 -5.35
C ILE A 85 4.98 17.07 -3.84
N GLY A 86 5.61 16.09 -3.20
CA GLY A 86 5.88 16.06 -1.78
C GLY A 86 4.71 15.55 -0.93
N TYR A 87 5.04 15.31 0.33
CA TYR A 87 4.09 14.93 1.38
C TYR A 87 4.29 15.83 2.60
N LEU A 88 3.22 16.50 3.04
CA LEU A 88 3.20 17.41 4.18
C LEU A 88 2.37 16.81 5.30
N PHE A 89 2.99 16.44 6.41
CA PHE A 89 2.29 16.09 7.65
C PHE A 89 2.08 17.32 8.53
N VAL A 90 0.85 17.60 8.87
CA VAL A 90 0.42 18.70 9.75
C VAL A 90 0.23 18.16 11.17
N LEU A 91 0.93 18.73 12.13
CA LEU A 91 1.01 18.28 13.52
C LEU A 91 0.38 19.32 14.43
N THR A 92 -0.61 18.90 15.21
CA THR A 92 -1.41 19.80 16.07
C THR A 92 -1.32 19.45 17.57
N LEU A 93 -0.62 18.38 17.92
CA LEU A 93 -0.41 17.95 19.29
C LEU A 93 1.08 17.97 19.66
N PRO A 94 1.47 18.41 20.91
CA PRO A 94 2.87 18.41 21.31
C PRO A 94 3.55 17.04 21.18
N GLN A 95 2.85 15.96 21.52
CA GLN A 95 3.40 14.60 21.40
C GLN A 95 3.72 14.24 19.94
N GLN A 96 2.86 14.65 18.97
CA GLN A 96 3.15 14.45 17.56
C GLN A 96 4.42 15.17 17.12
N VAL A 97 4.63 16.39 17.60
CA VAL A 97 5.84 17.18 17.33
C VAL A 97 7.08 16.45 17.83
N GLU A 98 7.05 15.92 19.05
CA GLU A 98 8.15 15.16 19.65
C GLU A 98 8.42 13.88 18.85
N ASP A 99 7.38 13.09 18.57
CA ASP A 99 7.49 11.84 17.79
C ASP A 99 8.07 12.09 16.40
N PHE A 100 7.60 13.11 15.68
CA PHE A 100 8.09 13.41 14.33
C PHE A 100 9.50 14.01 14.32
N ARG A 101 9.90 14.76 15.34
CA ARG A 101 11.30 15.19 15.49
C ARG A 101 12.24 13.99 15.70
N HIS A 102 11.85 13.05 16.55
CA HIS A 102 12.60 11.81 16.76
C HIS A 102 12.66 10.97 15.46
N ASN A 103 11.52 10.84 14.76
CA ASN A 103 11.49 10.15 13.47
C ASN A 103 12.40 10.83 12.44
N MET A 104 12.48 12.14 12.42
CA MET A 104 13.34 12.89 11.49
C MET A 104 14.84 12.61 11.71
N GLU A 105 15.26 12.43 12.96
CA GLU A 105 16.64 11.99 13.27
C GLU A 105 16.92 10.61 12.67
N MET A 106 15.97 9.69 12.80
CA MET A 106 16.07 8.35 12.19
C MET A 106 16.04 8.45 10.65
N TRP A 107 15.16 9.24 10.06
CA TRP A 107 15.09 9.44 8.61
C TRP A 107 16.42 9.91 8.04
N HIS A 108 17.05 10.93 8.66
CA HIS A 108 18.35 11.43 8.21
C HIS A 108 19.46 10.36 8.37
N ARG A 109 19.46 9.62 9.47
CA ARG A 109 20.42 8.53 9.71
C ARG A 109 20.37 7.44 8.64
N VAL A 110 19.15 7.12 8.15
CA VAL A 110 18.96 6.12 7.09
C VAL A 110 18.99 6.72 5.67
N GLY A 111 19.37 8.00 5.56
CA GLY A 111 19.66 8.68 4.31
C GLY A 111 18.46 9.35 3.64
N LEU A 112 17.31 9.54 4.31
CA LEU A 112 16.20 10.39 3.87
C LEU A 112 16.48 11.83 4.34
N THR A 113 17.55 12.44 3.81
CA THR A 113 18.08 13.72 4.29
C THR A 113 17.30 14.94 3.81
N GLU A 114 16.49 14.80 2.77
CA GLU A 114 15.63 15.84 2.21
C GLU A 114 14.33 16.05 2.99
N ALA A 115 13.94 15.08 3.85
CA ALA A 115 12.84 15.29 4.77
C ALA A 115 13.20 16.37 5.80
N ARG A 116 12.32 17.36 5.96
CA ARG A 116 12.62 18.53 6.76
C ARG A 116 11.44 19.00 7.59
N TRP A 117 11.75 19.76 8.63
CA TRP A 117 10.76 20.49 9.40
C TRP A 117 10.27 21.71 8.62
N VAL A 118 8.97 22.01 8.77
CA VAL A 118 8.30 23.17 8.16
C VAL A 118 7.51 23.87 9.28
N ASP A 119 7.68 25.18 9.41
CA ASP A 119 6.87 25.97 10.32
C ASP A 119 5.47 26.26 9.75
N PRO A 120 4.49 26.65 10.62
CA PRO A 120 3.12 26.87 10.15
C PRO A 120 2.99 27.96 9.07
N ALA A 121 3.80 29.03 9.13
CA ALA A 121 3.77 30.11 8.15
C ALA A 121 4.30 29.65 6.79
N GLU A 122 5.32 28.80 6.77
CA GLU A 122 5.80 28.18 5.54
C GLU A 122 4.77 27.17 4.99
N ALA A 123 4.16 26.36 5.85
CA ALA A 123 3.11 25.42 5.44
C ALA A 123 1.93 26.12 4.77
N ALA A 124 1.51 27.29 5.29
CA ALA A 124 0.47 28.12 4.68
C ALA A 124 0.88 28.68 3.30
N ARG A 125 2.17 28.94 3.08
CA ARG A 125 2.67 29.34 1.74
C ARG A 125 2.72 28.18 0.76
N MET A 126 3.08 26.97 1.25
CA MET A 126 3.13 25.76 0.42
C MET A 126 1.73 25.26 0.04
N VAL A 127 0.76 25.42 0.94
CA VAL A 127 -0.63 24.97 0.79
C VAL A 127 -1.57 26.13 1.15
N PRO A 128 -1.85 27.05 0.21
CA PRO A 128 -2.58 28.28 0.51
C PRO A 128 -4.00 28.08 1.06
N VAL A 129 -4.61 26.93 0.84
CA VAL A 129 -5.94 26.58 1.39
C VAL A 129 -5.90 26.04 2.81
N LEU A 130 -4.70 25.80 3.36
CA LEU A 130 -4.51 25.17 4.67
C LEU A 130 -4.80 26.17 5.81
N ASN A 131 -5.67 25.79 6.72
CA ASN A 131 -5.80 26.47 8.01
C ASN A 131 -4.68 25.99 8.95
N VAL A 132 -3.87 26.92 9.43
CA VAL A 132 -2.71 26.66 10.30
C VAL A 132 -2.89 27.18 11.74
N ASP A 133 -4.07 27.65 12.14
CA ASP A 133 -4.30 28.31 13.43
C ASP A 133 -3.94 27.44 14.64
N ASP A 134 -4.13 26.11 14.55
CA ASP A 134 -3.83 25.13 15.60
C ASP A 134 -2.57 24.31 15.29
N VAL A 135 -1.81 24.66 14.26
CA VAL A 135 -0.65 23.88 13.80
C VAL A 135 0.59 24.24 14.62
N LEU A 136 1.21 23.22 15.22
CA LEU A 136 2.46 23.36 15.99
C LEU A 136 3.71 23.18 15.14
N GLY A 137 3.58 22.55 13.98
CA GLY A 137 4.65 22.31 13.03
C GLY A 137 4.25 21.28 12.00
N CYS A 138 5.10 21.11 11.00
CA CYS A 138 4.90 20.13 9.92
C CYS A 138 6.21 19.44 9.58
N THR A 139 6.12 18.26 8.94
CA THR A 139 7.24 17.68 8.21
C THR A 139 6.91 17.57 6.74
N PHE A 140 7.93 17.79 5.90
CA PHE A 140 7.80 17.76 4.46
C PHE A 140 8.94 16.96 3.84
N CYS A 141 8.61 16.05 2.92
CA CYS A 141 9.56 15.32 2.12
C CYS A 141 9.27 15.57 0.63
N PRO A 142 10.15 16.26 -0.11
CA PRO A 142 9.88 16.63 -1.52
C PRO A 142 9.94 15.43 -2.47
N SER A 143 10.67 14.37 -2.13
CA SER A 143 10.75 13.14 -2.93
C SER A 143 9.57 12.18 -2.74
N ASP A 144 8.67 12.49 -1.80
CA ASP A 144 7.36 11.86 -1.68
C ASP A 144 6.40 12.41 -2.74
N GLY A 145 5.25 11.78 -2.94
CA GLY A 145 4.27 12.27 -3.90
C GLY A 145 3.07 11.36 -4.10
N ILE A 146 2.60 11.32 -5.32
CA ILE A 146 1.47 10.47 -5.74
C ILE A 146 1.82 9.78 -7.06
N ALA A 147 1.28 8.58 -7.27
CA ALA A 147 1.39 7.85 -8.53
C ALA A 147 0.05 7.23 -8.89
N SER A 148 -0.12 6.85 -10.17
CA SER A 148 -1.34 6.18 -10.63
C SER A 148 -1.33 4.68 -10.27
N PRO A 149 -2.23 4.22 -9.37
CA PRO A 149 -2.29 2.79 -9.03
C PRO A 149 -2.63 1.91 -10.24
N ALA A 150 -3.48 2.41 -11.13
CA ALA A 150 -3.88 1.69 -12.33
C ALA A 150 -2.71 1.53 -13.30
N ASP A 151 -1.95 2.61 -13.56
CA ASP A 151 -0.82 2.58 -14.49
C ASP A 151 0.33 1.71 -13.97
N VAL A 152 0.68 1.84 -12.68
CA VAL A 152 1.74 1.01 -12.08
C VAL A 152 1.35 -0.47 -12.10
N THR A 153 0.11 -0.82 -11.78
CA THR A 153 -0.36 -2.22 -11.79
C THR A 153 -0.38 -2.78 -13.22
N SER A 154 -0.90 -2.01 -14.19
CA SER A 154 -0.95 -2.40 -15.60
C SER A 154 0.45 -2.53 -16.20
N GLY A 155 1.37 -1.63 -15.81
CA GLY A 155 2.77 -1.69 -16.20
C GLY A 155 3.44 -2.99 -15.76
N TYR A 156 3.31 -3.35 -14.47
CA TYR A 156 3.82 -4.62 -13.97
C TYR A 156 3.16 -5.83 -14.62
N ALA A 157 1.83 -5.85 -14.76
CA ALA A 157 1.13 -6.95 -15.39
C ALA A 157 1.57 -7.15 -16.85
N THR A 158 1.71 -6.06 -17.61
CA THR A 158 2.18 -6.09 -18.99
C THR A 158 3.63 -6.57 -19.08
N ALA A 159 4.50 -6.06 -18.21
CA ALA A 159 5.90 -6.48 -18.15
C ALA A 159 6.02 -7.95 -17.74
N ALA A 160 5.24 -8.42 -16.76
CA ALA A 160 5.22 -9.83 -16.36
C ALA A 160 4.84 -10.76 -17.51
N ARG A 161 3.78 -10.41 -18.29
CA ARG A 161 3.39 -11.19 -19.49
C ARG A 161 4.47 -11.21 -20.55
N ARG A 162 5.21 -10.11 -20.77
CA ARG A 162 6.35 -10.08 -21.71
C ARG A 162 7.49 -11.01 -21.31
N HIS A 163 7.64 -11.26 -20.00
CA HIS A 163 8.60 -12.22 -19.47
C HIS A 163 8.02 -13.63 -19.28
N GLY A 164 6.84 -13.92 -19.84
CA GLY A 164 6.27 -15.26 -19.86
C GLY A 164 5.33 -15.61 -18.70
N ALA A 165 5.09 -14.70 -17.73
CA ALA A 165 4.11 -14.96 -16.69
C ALA A 165 2.70 -15.12 -17.27
N ARG A 166 1.97 -16.10 -16.76
CA ARG A 166 0.56 -16.33 -17.07
C ARG A 166 -0.30 -15.64 -16.01
N LEU A 167 -1.08 -14.64 -16.40
CA LEU A 167 -1.98 -13.89 -15.53
C LEU A 167 -3.42 -14.20 -15.96
N LYS A 168 -4.18 -14.86 -15.10
CA LYS A 168 -5.57 -15.27 -15.34
C LYS A 168 -6.51 -14.46 -14.46
N GLU A 169 -7.42 -13.73 -15.12
CA GLU A 169 -8.52 -13.00 -14.50
C GLU A 169 -9.79 -13.85 -14.54
N GLY A 170 -10.71 -13.62 -13.60
CA GLY A 170 -11.94 -14.42 -13.46
C GLY A 170 -11.68 -15.83 -12.91
N VAL A 171 -10.52 -16.08 -12.30
CA VAL A 171 -10.15 -17.39 -11.74
C VAL A 171 -9.89 -17.26 -10.24
N GLU A 172 -10.79 -17.82 -9.44
CA GLU A 172 -10.71 -17.79 -7.99
C GLU A 172 -9.93 -18.99 -7.44
N VAL A 173 -9.02 -18.73 -6.50
CA VAL A 173 -8.43 -19.77 -5.65
C VAL A 173 -9.45 -20.18 -4.60
N ILE A 174 -9.86 -21.45 -4.62
CA ILE A 174 -10.89 -22.02 -3.73
C ILE A 174 -10.33 -23.04 -2.73
N GLY A 175 -9.07 -23.45 -2.88
CA GLY A 175 -8.38 -24.36 -1.99
C GLY A 175 -6.88 -24.38 -2.21
N ILE A 176 -6.12 -24.73 -1.16
CA ILE A 176 -4.69 -25.01 -1.24
C ILE A 176 -4.47 -26.42 -0.72
N ASP A 177 -3.96 -27.30 -1.57
CA ASP A 177 -3.67 -28.67 -1.22
C ASP A 177 -2.35 -28.73 -0.44
N VAL A 178 -2.45 -29.22 0.81
CA VAL A 178 -1.31 -29.38 1.72
C VAL A 178 -1.22 -30.83 2.16
N ALA A 179 -0.12 -31.47 1.86
CA ALA A 179 0.15 -32.83 2.32
C ALA A 179 1.49 -32.88 3.04
N SER A 180 1.50 -33.53 4.22
CA SER A 180 2.71 -33.64 5.08
C SER A 180 3.38 -32.28 5.37
N GLY A 181 2.57 -31.24 5.62
CA GLY A 181 3.05 -29.89 5.92
C GLY A 181 3.64 -29.12 4.75
N ARG A 182 3.34 -29.53 3.50
CA ARG A 182 3.89 -28.94 2.27
C ARG A 182 2.81 -28.67 1.24
N VAL A 183 2.91 -27.57 0.53
CA VAL A 183 2.04 -27.26 -0.62
C VAL A 183 2.26 -28.32 -1.72
N GLN A 184 1.15 -28.81 -2.29
CA GLN A 184 1.12 -29.76 -3.40
C GLN A 184 0.44 -29.16 -4.64
N GLY A 185 -0.46 -28.20 -4.44
CA GLY A 185 -1.22 -27.57 -5.51
C GLY A 185 -2.22 -26.55 -4.99
N VAL A 186 -2.96 -26.00 -5.96
CA VAL A 186 -4.03 -25.02 -5.73
C VAL A 186 -5.26 -25.46 -6.49
N SER A 187 -6.40 -25.55 -5.80
CA SER A 187 -7.70 -25.74 -6.45
C SER A 187 -8.29 -24.39 -6.82
N THR A 188 -8.80 -24.28 -8.04
CA THR A 188 -9.37 -23.04 -8.57
C THR A 188 -10.77 -23.26 -9.11
N SER A 189 -11.51 -22.18 -9.36
CA SER A 189 -12.83 -22.21 -9.98
C SER A 189 -12.85 -22.84 -11.40
N THR A 190 -11.68 -23.02 -12.02
CA THR A 190 -11.54 -23.56 -13.38
C THR A 190 -10.73 -24.85 -13.47
N GLY A 191 -10.36 -25.45 -12.34
CA GLY A 191 -9.58 -26.67 -12.24
C GLY A 191 -8.34 -26.55 -11.37
N ASP A 192 -7.63 -27.65 -11.17
CA ASP A 192 -6.48 -27.71 -10.26
C ASP A 192 -5.19 -27.33 -10.95
N VAL A 193 -4.28 -26.72 -10.20
CA VAL A 193 -2.93 -26.34 -10.62
C VAL A 193 -1.91 -27.01 -9.71
N ALA A 194 -1.01 -27.80 -10.30
CA ALA A 194 0.11 -28.39 -9.55
C ALA A 194 1.20 -27.34 -9.31
N THR A 195 1.57 -27.15 -8.05
CA THR A 195 2.68 -26.25 -7.67
C THR A 195 3.22 -26.65 -6.30
N ARG A 196 4.45 -26.28 -6.01
CA ARG A 196 5.08 -26.42 -4.70
C ARG A 196 5.22 -25.10 -3.95
N LEU A 197 4.81 -24.02 -4.58
CA LEU A 197 5.00 -22.68 -4.02
C LEU A 197 3.81 -21.79 -4.33
N VAL A 198 3.19 -21.26 -3.27
CA VAL A 198 2.07 -20.32 -3.33
C VAL A 198 2.43 -19.03 -2.61
N PHE A 199 2.27 -17.90 -3.30
CA PHE A 199 2.28 -16.59 -2.66
C PHE A 199 0.86 -16.09 -2.43
N ASN A 200 0.55 -15.82 -1.17
CA ASN A 200 -0.67 -15.15 -0.77
C ASN A 200 -0.51 -13.63 -0.91
N CYS A 201 -0.98 -13.08 -2.03
CA CYS A 201 -1.04 -11.66 -2.35
C CYS A 201 -2.50 -11.15 -2.38
N ALA A 202 -3.39 -11.81 -1.64
CA ALA A 202 -4.84 -11.60 -1.72
C ALA A 202 -5.35 -10.39 -0.92
N GLY A 203 -4.47 -9.51 -0.45
CA GLY A 203 -4.83 -8.26 0.22
C GLY A 203 -5.79 -8.50 1.40
N ALA A 204 -6.94 -7.85 1.38
CA ALA A 204 -7.96 -7.97 2.41
C ALA A 204 -8.48 -9.41 2.63
N TRP A 205 -8.31 -10.30 1.64
CA TRP A 205 -8.73 -11.72 1.73
C TRP A 205 -7.60 -12.68 2.12
N SER A 206 -6.44 -12.15 2.51
CA SER A 206 -5.26 -12.97 2.84
C SER A 206 -5.51 -13.94 4.00
N ALA A 207 -6.32 -13.56 4.99
CA ALA A 207 -6.74 -14.48 6.05
C ALA A 207 -7.57 -15.66 5.50
N SER A 208 -8.39 -15.44 4.47
CA SER A 208 -9.19 -16.51 3.85
C SER A 208 -8.31 -17.47 3.07
N ILE A 209 -7.34 -16.96 2.30
CA ILE A 209 -6.35 -17.80 1.60
C ILE A 209 -5.49 -18.58 2.60
N GLY A 210 -5.09 -17.97 3.72
CA GLY A 210 -4.37 -18.67 4.79
C GLY A 210 -5.14 -19.85 5.33
N ARG A 211 -6.43 -19.68 5.64
CA ARG A 211 -7.29 -20.76 6.14
C ARG A 211 -7.42 -21.95 5.18
N MET A 212 -7.33 -21.73 3.86
CA MET A 212 -7.32 -22.81 2.87
C MET A 212 -6.10 -23.71 3.01
N ALA A 213 -4.99 -23.18 3.55
CA ALA A 213 -3.77 -23.92 3.87
C ALA A 213 -3.69 -24.38 5.34
N GLY A 214 -4.75 -24.17 6.14
CA GLY A 214 -4.76 -24.46 7.58
C GLY A 214 -4.00 -23.45 8.43
N LEU A 215 -3.79 -22.22 7.93
CA LEU A 215 -3.01 -21.17 8.57
C LEU A 215 -3.89 -20.00 9.03
N GLU A 216 -3.55 -19.43 10.19
CA GLU A 216 -4.16 -18.21 10.69
C GLU A 216 -3.27 -17.00 10.33
N ILE A 217 -3.62 -16.29 9.26
CA ILE A 217 -2.93 -15.06 8.85
C ILE A 217 -3.64 -13.89 9.52
N PRO A 218 -2.97 -13.11 10.40
CA PRO A 218 -3.60 -12.08 11.22
C PRO A 218 -3.79 -10.77 10.42
N VAL A 219 -4.64 -10.83 9.41
CA VAL A 219 -5.02 -9.70 8.56
C VAL A 219 -6.51 -9.48 8.67
N LEU A 220 -6.91 -8.25 9.05
CA LEU A 220 -8.30 -7.82 9.12
C LEU A 220 -8.57 -6.71 8.10
N PRO A 221 -9.68 -6.80 7.35
CA PRO A 221 -10.08 -5.75 6.40
C PRO A 221 -10.79 -4.60 7.13
N TYR A 222 -10.38 -3.35 6.84
CA TYR A 222 -11.03 -2.14 7.33
C TYR A 222 -11.39 -1.23 6.16
N ARG A 223 -12.63 -0.76 6.14
CA ARG A 223 -13.13 0.13 5.10
C ARG A 223 -12.51 1.52 5.21
N ARG A 224 -12.17 2.10 4.05
CA ARG A 224 -11.64 3.47 3.93
C ARG A 224 -12.33 4.19 2.79
N HIS A 225 -12.81 5.40 3.10
CA HIS A 225 -13.58 6.21 2.17
C HIS A 225 -12.71 7.25 1.47
N ILE A 226 -12.99 7.45 0.21
CA ILE A 226 -12.39 8.50 -0.61
C ILE A 226 -13.51 9.30 -1.28
N ALA A 227 -13.36 10.61 -1.28
CA ALA A 227 -14.21 11.53 -2.02
C ALA A 227 -13.36 12.33 -3.02
N VAL A 228 -13.88 12.58 -4.22
CA VAL A 228 -13.26 13.44 -5.23
C VAL A 228 -14.21 14.56 -5.59
N THR A 229 -13.71 15.79 -5.59
CA THR A 229 -14.50 16.97 -5.94
C THR A 229 -14.61 17.15 -7.46
N GLY A 230 -15.55 17.99 -7.90
CA GLY A 230 -15.49 18.61 -9.20
C GLY A 230 -14.27 19.53 -9.34
N THR A 231 -14.17 20.28 -10.43
CA THR A 231 -13.09 21.22 -10.70
C THR A 231 -12.89 22.19 -9.53
N PHE A 232 -11.67 22.24 -9.01
CA PHE A 232 -11.33 23.05 -7.83
C PHE A 232 -9.94 23.70 -7.95
N PRO A 233 -9.83 24.84 -8.63
CA PRO A 233 -8.54 25.44 -8.97
C PRO A 233 -7.76 26.04 -7.79
N ALA A 234 -8.40 26.18 -6.60
CA ALA A 234 -7.71 26.67 -5.40
C ALA A 234 -6.66 25.69 -4.86
N VAL A 235 -6.72 24.42 -5.26
CA VAL A 235 -5.67 23.41 -4.96
C VAL A 235 -4.94 23.12 -6.27
N PRO A 236 -3.75 23.74 -6.49
CA PRO A 236 -3.00 23.55 -7.73
C PRO A 236 -2.41 22.14 -7.82
N ARG A 237 -2.09 21.69 -9.03
CA ARG A 237 -1.52 20.35 -9.30
C ARG A 237 -0.17 20.09 -8.60
N THR A 238 0.49 21.15 -8.14
CA THR A 238 1.76 21.09 -7.37
C THR A 238 1.55 21.05 -5.87
N ASN A 239 0.28 21.09 -5.40
CA ASN A 239 -0.01 20.99 -3.97
C ASN A 239 0.45 19.66 -3.43
N PRO A 240 1.26 19.59 -2.36
CA PRO A 240 1.69 18.34 -1.79
C PRO A 240 0.50 17.54 -1.24
N MET A 241 0.64 16.22 -1.20
CA MET A 241 -0.25 15.38 -0.40
C MET A 241 -0.20 15.91 1.03
N THR A 242 -1.29 16.48 1.51
CA THR A 242 -1.38 17.15 2.81
C THR A 242 -2.20 16.30 3.77
N VAL A 243 -1.63 16.00 4.94
CA VAL A 243 -2.23 15.10 5.93
C VAL A 243 -2.32 15.79 7.28
N ASP A 244 -3.51 15.95 7.82
CA ASP A 244 -3.72 16.26 9.24
C ASP A 244 -3.53 14.97 10.05
N PHE A 245 -2.38 14.84 10.71
CA PHE A 245 -1.99 13.61 11.39
C PHE A 245 -2.88 13.27 12.59
N ARG A 246 -3.52 14.26 13.20
CA ARG A 246 -4.43 14.05 14.34
C ARG A 246 -5.70 13.33 13.93
N THR A 247 -6.30 13.76 12.82
CA THR A 247 -7.60 13.26 12.35
C THR A 247 -7.46 12.19 11.28
N SER A 248 -6.24 11.99 10.73
CA SER A 248 -5.96 11.22 9.52
C SER A 248 -6.63 11.77 8.25
N PHE A 249 -7.20 12.98 8.29
CA PHE A 249 -7.72 13.64 7.11
C PHE A 249 -6.58 13.99 6.15
N TYR A 250 -6.75 13.68 4.89
CA TYR A 250 -5.78 14.01 3.85
C TYR A 250 -6.45 14.50 2.58
N PHE A 251 -5.70 15.28 1.80
CA PHE A 251 -6.11 15.68 0.46
C PHE A 251 -4.92 15.92 -0.45
N HIS A 252 -5.15 15.75 -1.75
CA HIS A 252 -4.21 16.09 -2.82
C HIS A 252 -4.95 16.44 -4.12
N PRO A 253 -4.29 17.08 -5.10
CA PRO A 253 -4.89 17.34 -6.40
C PRO A 253 -5.15 16.04 -7.17
N GLU A 254 -6.35 15.90 -7.72
CA GLU A 254 -6.77 14.76 -8.53
C GLU A 254 -7.47 15.24 -9.80
N GLY A 255 -6.81 15.06 -10.95
CA GLY A 255 -7.28 15.69 -12.20
C GLY A 255 -7.38 17.21 -12.06
N ASP A 256 -8.59 17.74 -12.25
CA ASP A 256 -8.91 19.17 -12.06
C ASP A 256 -9.56 19.45 -10.69
N GLY A 257 -9.75 18.41 -9.87
CA GLY A 257 -10.36 18.49 -8.56
C GLY A 257 -9.40 18.12 -7.44
N VAL A 258 -9.96 17.71 -6.32
CA VAL A 258 -9.26 17.30 -5.11
C VAL A 258 -9.76 15.93 -4.67
N LEU A 259 -8.85 15.01 -4.46
CA LEU A 259 -9.12 13.76 -3.73
C LEU A 259 -8.91 14.01 -2.25
N MET A 260 -9.83 13.53 -1.44
CA MET A 260 -9.75 13.59 0.01
C MET A 260 -10.23 12.31 0.66
N GLY A 261 -9.69 12.00 1.82
CA GLY A 261 -10.10 10.85 2.63
C GLY A 261 -9.73 11.03 4.09
N MET A 262 -10.20 10.08 4.89
CA MET A 262 -9.93 10.01 6.32
C MET A 262 -10.14 8.57 6.79
N SER A 263 -9.42 8.13 7.83
CA SER A 263 -9.66 6.84 8.46
C SER A 263 -10.81 6.89 9.44
N ASP A 264 -11.80 6.03 9.28
CA ASP A 264 -12.78 5.75 10.33
C ASP A 264 -12.18 4.75 11.32
N ARG A 265 -12.01 5.17 12.57
CA ARG A 265 -11.46 4.33 13.65
C ARG A 265 -12.53 3.52 14.37
N GLU A 266 -13.80 3.84 14.13
CA GLU A 266 -14.96 3.19 14.75
C GLU A 266 -15.57 2.12 13.83
N ASP A 267 -15.25 2.15 12.53
CA ASP A 267 -15.74 1.15 11.57
C ASP A 267 -15.19 -0.24 11.90
N PRO A 268 -16.05 -1.24 12.14
CA PRO A 268 -15.58 -2.58 12.47
C PRO A 268 -14.94 -3.25 11.25
N PRO A 269 -14.05 -4.26 11.47
CA PRO A 269 -13.49 -5.01 10.36
C PRO A 269 -14.58 -5.73 9.56
N GLY A 270 -14.49 -5.65 8.23
CA GLY A 270 -15.48 -6.24 7.32
C GLY A 270 -15.10 -6.05 5.86
N TYR A 271 -15.82 -6.75 4.97
CA TYR A 271 -15.53 -6.75 3.53
C TYR A 271 -16.42 -5.79 2.73
N SER A 272 -17.34 -5.04 3.38
CA SER A 272 -18.16 -4.05 2.65
C SER A 272 -17.27 -2.94 2.08
N THR A 273 -17.56 -2.59 0.84
CA THR A 273 -17.00 -1.42 0.16
C THR A 273 -18.10 -0.42 -0.22
N ASP A 274 -19.27 -0.52 0.42
CA ASP A 274 -20.34 0.46 0.28
C ASP A 274 -19.90 1.78 0.92
N VAL A 275 -20.30 2.88 0.29
CA VAL A 275 -20.02 4.22 0.82
C VAL A 275 -20.92 4.50 2.02
N ASP A 276 -20.31 4.79 3.17
CA ASP A 276 -21.03 5.33 4.33
C ASP A 276 -21.10 6.85 4.21
N TRP A 277 -22.28 7.34 3.85
CA TRP A 277 -22.53 8.76 3.64
C TRP A 277 -22.44 9.57 4.94
N ASN A 278 -22.81 9.00 6.09
CA ASN A 278 -22.66 9.67 7.38
C ASN A 278 -21.17 9.87 7.73
N PHE A 279 -20.33 8.91 7.37
CA PHE A 279 -18.88 9.09 7.55
C PHE A 279 -18.29 10.11 6.56
N LEU A 280 -18.77 10.15 5.33
CA LEU A 280 -18.35 11.17 4.36
C LEU A 280 -18.70 12.59 4.83
N GLU A 281 -19.82 12.80 5.52
CA GLU A 281 -20.13 14.09 6.14
C GLU A 281 -19.03 14.49 7.12
N LYS A 282 -18.53 13.57 7.97
CA LYS A 282 -17.39 13.83 8.86
C LYS A 282 -16.12 14.17 8.09
N VAL A 283 -15.87 13.54 6.92
CA VAL A 283 -14.73 13.89 6.04
C VAL A 283 -14.85 15.32 5.55
N PHE A 284 -16.04 15.75 5.10
CA PHE A 284 -16.28 17.12 4.64
C PHE A 284 -16.18 18.15 5.78
N GLU A 285 -16.63 17.82 7.00
CA GLU A 285 -16.43 18.67 8.18
C GLU A 285 -14.95 18.88 8.49
N GLN A 286 -14.15 17.82 8.42
CA GLN A 286 -12.69 17.94 8.60
C GLN A 286 -12.03 18.69 7.45
N ALA A 287 -12.49 18.52 6.21
CA ALA A 287 -12.04 19.30 5.06
C ALA A 287 -12.31 20.80 5.27
N ALA A 288 -13.53 21.16 5.66
CA ALA A 288 -13.91 22.55 5.95
C ALA A 288 -13.11 23.17 7.10
N ARG A 289 -12.73 22.37 8.10
CA ARG A 289 -11.90 22.83 9.22
C ARG A 289 -10.44 23.02 8.82
N ARG A 290 -9.83 22.01 8.14
CA ARG A 290 -8.39 22.02 7.82
C ARG A 290 -8.06 22.82 6.55
N ALA A 291 -8.95 22.84 5.60
CA ALA A 291 -8.84 23.59 4.35
C ALA A 291 -10.17 24.28 4.02
N PRO A 292 -10.50 25.42 4.67
CA PRO A 292 -11.83 26.03 4.62
C PRO A 292 -12.37 26.29 3.21
N ALA A 293 -11.50 26.53 2.25
CA ALA A 293 -11.90 26.69 0.85
C ALA A 293 -12.62 25.45 0.28
N LEU A 294 -12.31 24.24 0.80
CA LEU A 294 -12.95 23.00 0.36
C LEU A 294 -14.44 22.90 0.77
N ALA A 295 -14.90 23.70 1.72
CA ALA A 295 -16.32 23.74 2.10
C ALA A 295 -17.25 24.10 0.92
N GLY A 296 -16.73 24.81 -0.09
CA GLY A 296 -17.46 25.17 -1.33
C GLY A 296 -17.29 24.16 -2.47
N ALA A 297 -16.54 23.09 -2.28
CA ALA A 297 -16.26 22.12 -3.33
C ALA A 297 -17.45 21.15 -3.50
N GLY A 298 -17.96 21.03 -4.74
CA GLY A 298 -18.98 20.03 -5.06
C GLY A 298 -18.40 18.62 -5.16
N LEU A 299 -19.08 17.63 -4.59
CA LEU A 299 -18.72 16.22 -4.74
C LEU A 299 -18.95 15.76 -6.19
N LYS A 300 -17.93 15.16 -6.81
CA LYS A 300 -18.01 14.53 -8.13
C LYS A 300 -18.27 13.02 -8.01
N THR A 301 -17.51 12.36 -7.15
CA THR A 301 -17.64 10.91 -6.91
C THR A 301 -17.08 10.54 -5.54
N ALA A 302 -17.52 9.40 -5.02
CA ALA A 302 -16.97 8.79 -3.82
C ALA A 302 -16.97 7.27 -3.96
N TRP A 303 -16.04 6.64 -3.27
CA TRP A 303 -15.96 5.18 -3.17
C TRP A 303 -15.34 4.76 -1.84
N ALA A 304 -15.41 3.46 -1.55
CA ALA A 304 -14.68 2.89 -0.44
C ALA A 304 -13.83 1.69 -0.89
N GLY A 305 -12.65 1.57 -0.29
CA GLY A 305 -11.73 0.46 -0.44
C GLY A 305 -11.45 -0.21 0.90
N LEU A 306 -10.63 -1.26 0.89
CA LEU A 306 -10.26 -1.99 2.10
C LEU A 306 -8.78 -1.84 2.40
N TYR A 307 -8.45 -1.45 3.62
CA TYR A 307 -7.12 -1.66 4.20
C TYR A 307 -7.05 -3.07 4.75
N GLU A 308 -5.95 -3.74 4.51
CA GLU A 308 -5.58 -5.06 5.02
C GLU A 308 -4.65 -4.89 6.22
N THR A 309 -5.21 -4.88 7.42
CA THR A 309 -4.50 -4.43 8.62
C THR A 309 -4.02 -5.59 9.47
N THR A 310 -2.73 -5.57 9.81
CA THR A 310 -2.10 -6.45 10.80
C THR A 310 -2.10 -5.80 12.19
N PRO A 311 -1.91 -6.57 13.28
CA PRO A 311 -1.91 -6.04 14.66
C PRO A 311 -0.87 -4.94 14.92
N ASP A 312 0.27 -4.98 14.21
CA ASP A 312 1.37 -4.03 14.34
C ASP A 312 1.47 -3.03 13.17
N HIS A 313 0.53 -3.05 12.26
CA HIS A 313 0.50 -2.22 11.05
C HIS A 313 1.73 -2.41 10.13
N GLN A 314 2.36 -3.59 10.18
CA GLN A 314 3.48 -3.99 9.34
C GLN A 314 3.06 -5.07 8.36
N ALA A 315 3.58 -5.01 7.15
CA ALA A 315 3.37 -6.07 6.16
C ALA A 315 3.86 -7.44 6.65
N ILE A 316 3.33 -8.50 6.09
CA ILE A 316 3.85 -9.86 6.23
C ILE A 316 4.55 -10.21 4.93
N LEU A 317 5.88 -10.35 4.97
CA LEU A 317 6.70 -10.65 3.80
C LEU A 317 7.54 -11.91 4.05
N GLY A 318 7.38 -12.91 3.19
CA GLY A 318 8.21 -14.12 3.22
C GLY A 318 7.45 -15.40 3.55
N PRO A 319 8.20 -16.49 3.87
CA PRO A 319 7.62 -17.79 4.14
C PRO A 319 6.83 -17.81 5.45
N VAL A 320 5.78 -18.63 5.48
CA VAL A 320 5.02 -19.00 6.67
C VAL A 320 5.51 -20.40 7.07
N PRO A 321 6.30 -20.55 8.14
CA PRO A 321 7.06 -21.77 8.41
C PRO A 321 6.23 -23.02 8.69
N GLU A 322 4.97 -22.83 9.09
CA GLU A 322 4.04 -23.91 9.44
C GLU A 322 3.64 -24.76 8.21
N VAL A 323 3.73 -24.18 7.00
CA VAL A 323 3.46 -24.86 5.74
C VAL A 323 4.56 -24.55 4.73
N GLU A 324 5.42 -25.53 4.47
CA GLU A 324 6.49 -25.39 3.48
C GLU A 324 5.90 -25.11 2.08
N GLY A 325 6.42 -24.08 1.42
CA GLY A 325 5.92 -23.63 0.12
C GLY A 325 4.79 -22.60 0.22
N PHE A 326 4.30 -22.24 1.40
CA PHE A 326 3.36 -21.14 1.55
C PHE A 326 4.10 -19.84 1.94
N TRP A 327 3.94 -18.81 1.14
CA TRP A 327 4.52 -17.48 1.34
C TRP A 327 3.43 -16.43 1.45
N CYS A 328 3.71 -15.36 2.19
CA CYS A 328 2.79 -14.25 2.35
C CYS A 328 3.42 -12.94 1.87
N ALA A 329 2.63 -12.13 1.19
CA ALA A 329 2.95 -10.77 0.80
C ALA A 329 1.67 -9.92 0.93
N ALA A 330 1.28 -9.62 2.17
CA ALA A 330 0.00 -9.01 2.51
C ALA A 330 0.05 -8.26 3.84
N GLY A 331 -1.06 -7.65 4.26
CA GLY A 331 -1.17 -6.99 5.55
C GLY A 331 -0.47 -5.65 5.62
N PHE A 332 -0.38 -4.94 4.52
CA PHE A 332 0.35 -3.66 4.41
C PHE A 332 -0.29 -2.49 5.15
N SER A 333 -1.48 -2.66 5.71
CA SER A 333 -2.13 -1.66 6.58
C SER A 333 -2.26 -0.26 5.95
N GLY A 334 -2.58 -0.21 4.64
CA GLY A 334 -2.73 1.02 3.86
C GLY A 334 -1.48 1.44 3.08
N HIS A 335 -0.35 0.74 3.22
CA HIS A 335 0.92 1.08 2.55
C HIS A 335 1.24 0.21 1.32
N GLY A 336 0.35 -0.73 0.97
CA GLY A 336 0.62 -1.77 -0.02
C GLY A 336 0.96 -1.23 -1.40
N PHE A 337 0.27 -0.22 -1.88
CA PHE A 337 0.56 0.37 -3.18
C PHE A 337 2.00 0.89 -3.26
N MET A 338 2.39 1.72 -2.30
CA MET A 338 3.70 2.38 -2.31
C MET A 338 4.86 1.44 -1.99
N GLN A 339 4.63 0.36 -1.24
CA GLN A 339 5.68 -0.59 -0.82
C GLN A 339 5.85 -1.77 -1.76
N ALA A 340 4.81 -2.14 -2.52
CA ALA A 340 4.81 -3.32 -3.39
C ALA A 340 5.99 -3.37 -4.38
N PRO A 341 6.44 -2.26 -5.02
CA PRO A 341 7.58 -2.30 -5.91
C PRO A 341 8.84 -2.88 -5.27
N ALA A 342 9.20 -2.40 -4.08
CA ALA A 342 10.37 -2.88 -3.35
C ALA A 342 10.14 -4.25 -2.70
N ALA A 343 8.96 -4.48 -2.12
CA ALA A 343 8.61 -5.76 -1.51
C ALA A 343 8.73 -6.92 -2.50
N ALA A 344 8.28 -6.70 -3.76
CA ALA A 344 8.40 -7.71 -4.82
C ALA A 344 9.85 -8.06 -5.16
N VAL A 345 10.73 -7.06 -5.24
CA VAL A 345 12.18 -7.27 -5.45
C VAL A 345 12.76 -8.09 -4.31
N LEU A 346 12.53 -7.67 -3.06
CA LEU A 346 13.09 -8.35 -1.88
C LEU A 346 12.59 -9.79 -1.74
N LEU A 347 11.30 -10.04 -2.04
CA LEU A 347 10.75 -11.40 -2.01
C LEU A 347 11.33 -12.28 -3.10
N SER A 348 11.56 -11.74 -4.31
CA SER A 348 12.21 -12.49 -5.40
C SER A 348 13.67 -12.81 -5.05
N GLN A 349 14.40 -11.87 -4.45
CA GLN A 349 15.76 -12.09 -3.96
C GLN A 349 15.77 -13.16 -2.85
N LEU A 350 14.92 -13.03 -1.84
CA LEU A 350 14.85 -14.01 -0.74
C LEU A 350 14.53 -15.42 -1.25
N LEU A 351 13.62 -15.54 -2.22
CA LEU A 351 13.25 -16.84 -2.77
C LEU A 351 14.39 -17.48 -3.57
N LEU A 352 15.04 -16.73 -4.44
CA LEU A 352 15.97 -17.26 -5.44
C LEU A 352 17.42 -17.19 -4.96
N ASP A 353 17.84 -16.11 -4.29
CA ASP A 353 19.20 -15.86 -3.84
C ASP A 353 19.42 -16.24 -2.36
N LYS A 354 18.33 -16.50 -1.62
CA LYS A 354 18.32 -16.76 -0.15
C LYS A 354 18.71 -15.57 0.70
N GLU A 355 18.97 -14.43 0.09
CA GLU A 355 19.33 -13.17 0.74
C GLU A 355 18.48 -12.04 0.13
N SER A 356 18.33 -10.94 0.84
CA SER A 356 17.66 -9.73 0.34
C SER A 356 18.51 -8.49 0.63
N GLU A 357 18.45 -7.52 -0.26
CA GLU A 357 19.21 -6.26 -0.17
C GLU A 357 18.91 -5.47 1.11
N ILE A 358 17.67 -5.59 1.61
CA ILE A 358 17.23 -4.99 2.87
C ILE A 358 16.78 -6.12 3.79
N ASP A 359 17.11 -6.04 5.08
CA ASP A 359 16.59 -6.99 6.08
C ASP A 359 15.07 -6.92 6.17
N ILE A 360 14.42 -8.01 5.79
CA ILE A 360 12.96 -8.16 5.89
C ILE A 360 12.51 -8.88 7.16
N GLY A 361 13.44 -9.19 8.07
CA GLY A 361 13.13 -9.81 9.37
C GLY A 361 12.01 -9.11 10.16
N PRO A 362 11.96 -7.77 10.20
CA PRO A 362 10.85 -7.04 10.82
C PRO A 362 9.47 -7.34 10.23
N PHE A 363 9.40 -7.80 8.99
CA PHE A 363 8.16 -8.17 8.29
C PHE A 363 7.87 -9.68 8.31
N ALA A 364 8.76 -10.49 8.90
CA ALA A 364 8.57 -11.94 8.92
C ALA A 364 7.34 -12.36 9.70
N PHE A 365 6.62 -13.38 9.20
CA PHE A 365 5.43 -13.94 9.85
C PHE A 365 5.71 -14.40 11.29
N THR A 366 6.90 -14.95 11.54
CA THR A 366 7.29 -15.47 12.86
C THR A 366 7.27 -14.45 14.00
N ARG A 367 7.21 -13.14 13.70
CA ARG A 367 7.13 -12.09 14.71
C ARG A 367 5.88 -12.17 15.58
N PHE A 368 4.76 -12.71 15.03
CA PHE A 368 3.52 -12.88 15.77
C PHE A 368 3.66 -13.93 16.87
N ALA A 369 4.23 -15.09 16.56
CA ALA A 369 4.46 -16.16 17.53
C ALA A 369 5.50 -15.77 18.59
N LYS A 370 6.48 -14.96 18.24
CA LYS A 370 7.54 -14.47 19.14
C LYS A 370 7.10 -13.30 20.02
N GLY A 371 5.92 -12.72 19.78
CA GLY A 371 5.50 -11.49 20.45
C GLY A 371 6.39 -10.27 20.15
N ALA A 372 7.18 -10.32 19.07
CA ALA A 372 8.13 -9.29 18.67
C ALA A 372 7.46 -8.22 17.79
N LEU A 373 6.31 -7.74 18.22
CA LEU A 373 5.54 -6.73 17.47
C LEU A 373 6.08 -5.34 17.72
N VAL A 374 6.46 -4.65 16.66
CA VAL A 374 6.85 -3.24 16.71
C VAL A 374 5.92 -2.47 15.79
N LYS A 375 5.09 -1.63 16.38
CA LYS A 375 3.99 -0.96 15.70
C LYS A 375 4.48 0.21 14.85
N GLU A 376 4.11 0.23 13.55
CA GLU A 376 4.18 1.45 12.75
C GLU A 376 3.15 2.45 13.28
N ARG A 377 3.58 3.67 13.62
CA ARG A 377 2.75 4.71 14.24
C ARG A 377 2.26 5.76 13.25
N ASN A 378 2.99 5.95 12.15
CA ASN A 378 2.63 6.91 11.12
C ASN A 378 1.61 6.29 10.15
N VAL A 379 0.47 5.84 10.67
CA VAL A 379 -0.65 5.27 9.90
C VAL A 379 -1.73 6.33 9.71
N ILE A 380 -2.27 6.39 8.50
CA ILE A 380 -3.29 7.37 8.08
C ILE A 380 -4.61 6.65 7.81
#